data_3ec11b974439eea00ad62f908a8801c9
#
_entry.id   3ec11b974439eea00ad62f908a8801c9
#
_cell.length_a   1.000
_cell.length_b   1.000
_cell.length_c   1.000
_cell.angle_alpha   90.00
_cell.angle_beta   90.00
_cell.angle_gamma   90.00
#
_symmetry.space_group_name_H-M   'P 1'
#
loop_
_entity.id
_entity.type
_entity.pdbx_description
1 polymer ?
#
loop_
_entity_poly.entity_id
_entity_poly.type
_entity_poly.pdbx_seq_one_letter_code
_entity_poly.pdbx_strand_id
1 'polypeptide(L)'
;MKAAFIGAVAGLAALACAGAASAQTPQVGEKGAGTLNSQLTGDLTVHDPVIIREGDTYYVFSTVGKYIGIKTSTDLKTWKDAGSVFAQIPAWAKEAIPGTDGIWAPDISYVNGEYRLYYSVSTFGSNRSAIGLATSPTLGAKARWKDQGLVVMSTKDDDFNAIDPNFVVDAQGRQWLSLGSFWTGIKLFPLDARTGKVAPGTEPYSIARRPAPAGGPAPVEAPFIIPHGGWYFLIASYDYCCKGVNSTYYTVVGRSKKITGPYLGRDGSDMMQGGGTILLRSDLQEQQRFRGPGHAGAFTDKDGTTYLAYHAYDKQAEGRPTLRIAPLRWDADGWPVAEY
;
A
#
# COMPACT_ATOMS: atom_id res chain seq x y z
N MET A 1 20.72 32.18 -80.12
CA MET A 1 19.69 32.86 -79.33
C MET A 1 18.76 31.85 -78.70
N LYS A 2 18.92 31.52 -77.42
CA LYS A 2 17.92 31.02 -76.53
C LYS A 2 18.57 31.01 -75.15
N ALA A 3 18.09 31.88 -74.29
CA ALA A 3 18.52 32.00 -72.90
C ALA A 3 17.90 30.87 -72.03
N ALA A 4 18.72 30.24 -71.22
CA ALA A 4 18.26 29.27 -70.21
C ALA A 4 18.13 29.95 -68.83
N PHE A 5 16.96 29.93 -68.25
CA PHE A 5 16.69 30.37 -66.90
C PHE A 5 17.04 29.23 -65.94
N ILE A 6 17.91 29.50 -64.99
CA ILE A 6 18.23 28.63 -63.89
C ILE A 6 17.33 29.04 -62.70
N GLY A 7 16.39 28.19 -62.34
CA GLY A 7 15.57 28.34 -61.12
C GLY A 7 16.27 27.73 -59.90
N ALA A 8 16.55 28.57 -58.91
CA ALA A 8 17.07 28.13 -57.65
C ALA A 8 15.89 27.61 -56.75
N VAL A 9 15.94 26.36 -56.39
CA VAL A 9 15.03 25.76 -55.38
C VAL A 9 15.67 25.95 -54.03
N ALA A 10 15.07 26.79 -53.16
CA ALA A 10 15.42 26.93 -51.75
C ALA A 10 14.77 25.81 -50.95
N GLY A 11 15.57 24.86 -50.48
CA GLY A 11 15.13 23.82 -49.57
C GLY A 11 15.00 24.38 -48.15
N LEU A 12 13.78 24.43 -47.62
CA LEU A 12 13.53 24.63 -46.18
C LEU A 12 13.89 23.34 -45.45
N ALA A 13 14.98 23.36 -44.68
CA ALA A 13 15.29 22.35 -43.69
C ALA A 13 14.43 22.61 -42.46
N ALA A 14 13.42 21.74 -42.21
CA ALA A 14 12.68 21.73 -40.97
C ALA A 14 13.57 21.12 -39.87
N LEU A 15 14.05 21.95 -38.93
CA LEU A 15 14.66 21.47 -37.68
C LEU A 15 13.54 20.86 -36.85
N ALA A 16 13.53 19.53 -36.74
CA ALA A 16 12.78 18.83 -35.72
C ALA A 16 13.48 19.04 -34.39
N CYS A 17 12.97 19.92 -33.54
CA CYS A 17 13.32 19.96 -32.12
C CYS A 17 12.81 18.70 -31.45
N ALA A 18 13.67 17.69 -31.29
CA ALA A 18 13.46 16.61 -30.37
C ALA A 18 13.47 17.19 -28.93
N GLY A 19 12.29 17.43 -28.39
CA GLY A 19 12.15 17.77 -26.99
C GLY A 19 12.65 16.60 -26.14
N ALA A 20 13.81 16.76 -25.50
CA ALA A 20 14.28 15.87 -24.47
C ALA A 20 13.23 15.91 -23.34
N ALA A 21 12.50 14.82 -23.14
CA ALA A 21 11.71 14.65 -21.96
C ALA A 21 12.66 14.71 -20.78
N SER A 22 12.64 15.83 -20.05
CA SER A 22 13.36 15.96 -18.78
C SER A 22 12.76 14.92 -17.83
N ALA A 23 13.53 13.91 -17.48
CA ALA A 23 13.21 13.02 -16.39
C ALA A 23 12.98 13.91 -15.15
N GLN A 24 11.71 14.06 -14.73
CA GLN A 24 11.38 14.84 -13.54
C GLN A 24 12.04 14.14 -12.37
N THR A 25 13.00 14.83 -11.75
CA THR A 25 13.60 14.41 -10.49
C THR A 25 12.46 14.26 -9.47
N PRO A 26 12.34 13.12 -8.78
CA PRO A 26 11.35 12.97 -7.72
C PRO A 26 11.48 14.14 -6.75
N GLN A 27 10.37 14.81 -6.42
CA GLN A 27 10.41 15.85 -5.39
C GLN A 27 10.69 15.15 -4.06
N VAL A 28 11.93 15.22 -3.62
CA VAL A 28 12.36 14.78 -2.30
C VAL A 28 11.77 15.78 -1.31
N GLY A 29 10.94 15.31 -0.38
CA GLY A 29 10.49 16.11 0.75
C GLY A 29 11.70 16.70 1.46
N GLU A 30 11.62 17.95 1.89
CA GLU A 30 12.72 18.64 2.54
C GLU A 30 13.23 17.84 3.74
N LYS A 31 14.54 17.63 3.82
CA LYS A 31 15.22 17.01 4.96
C LYS A 31 15.15 17.96 6.14
N GLY A 32 14.08 17.87 6.94
CA GLY A 32 14.03 18.52 8.24
C GLY A 32 14.86 17.73 9.24
N ALA A 33 15.84 18.35 9.87
CA ALA A 33 16.44 17.82 11.09
C ALA A 33 15.32 17.65 12.14
N GLY A 34 15.04 16.38 12.55
CA GLY A 34 13.99 16.07 13.51
C GLY A 34 12.69 15.54 12.92
N THR A 35 12.73 14.86 11.75
CA THR A 35 11.54 14.15 11.23
C THR A 35 11.00 13.16 12.27
N LEU A 36 9.70 12.87 12.20
CA LEU A 36 9.07 11.88 13.09
C LEU A 36 9.82 10.53 13.05
N ASN A 37 10.27 10.13 11.88
CA ASN A 37 11.06 8.91 11.67
C ASN A 37 12.35 8.85 12.50
N SER A 38 13.04 9.99 12.69
CA SER A 38 14.27 10.05 13.50
C SER A 38 13.99 9.99 15.01
N GLN A 39 12.75 10.16 15.44
CA GLN A 39 12.31 10.17 16.83
C GLN A 39 11.66 8.85 17.29
N LEU A 40 11.49 7.88 16.37
CA LEU A 40 10.88 6.60 16.71
C LEU A 40 11.75 5.77 17.64
N THR A 41 11.17 5.28 18.73
CA THR A 41 11.85 4.50 19.79
C THR A 41 10.96 3.35 20.28
N GLY A 42 11.55 2.48 21.11
CA GLY A 42 10.85 1.33 21.69
C GLY A 42 10.87 0.11 20.78
N ASP A 43 9.80 -0.67 20.79
CA ASP A 43 9.67 -1.84 19.91
C ASP A 43 9.13 -1.42 18.54
N LEU A 44 10.04 -1.33 17.57
CA LEU A 44 9.75 -0.92 16.21
C LEU A 44 9.70 -2.09 15.22
N THR A 45 9.85 -3.33 15.66
CA THR A 45 9.81 -4.48 14.76
C THR A 45 8.40 -4.70 14.22
N VAL A 46 8.20 -4.46 12.94
CA VAL A 46 6.92 -4.65 12.24
C VAL A 46 7.15 -5.06 10.78
N HIS A 47 6.21 -5.79 10.21
CA HIS A 47 6.03 -5.97 8.78
C HIS A 47 4.58 -5.63 8.45
N ASP A 48 4.29 -5.04 7.28
CA ASP A 48 2.94 -4.68 6.84
C ASP A 48 2.13 -3.88 7.88
N PRO A 49 2.63 -2.74 8.37
CA PRO A 49 1.97 -2.00 9.44
C PRO A 49 0.82 -1.15 8.93
N VAL A 50 -0.26 -1.12 9.71
CA VAL A 50 -1.33 -0.13 9.60
C VAL A 50 -1.57 0.51 10.96
N ILE A 51 -1.92 1.81 10.97
CA ILE A 51 -2.16 2.57 12.20
C ILE A 51 -3.62 3.02 12.25
N ILE A 52 -4.19 2.95 13.45
CA ILE A 52 -5.46 3.59 13.79
C ILE A 52 -5.35 4.18 15.20
N ARG A 53 -6.26 5.11 15.53
CA ARG A 53 -6.32 5.77 16.84
C ARG A 53 -7.66 5.53 17.52
N GLU A 54 -7.60 5.25 18.82
CA GLU A 54 -8.77 5.27 19.71
C GLU A 54 -8.47 6.15 20.92
N GLY A 55 -9.26 7.18 21.15
CA GLY A 55 -9.00 8.14 22.23
C GLY A 55 -7.64 8.83 22.04
N ASP A 56 -6.75 8.71 23.01
CA ASP A 56 -5.39 9.26 22.98
C ASP A 56 -4.31 8.20 22.72
N THR A 57 -4.72 6.99 22.30
CA THR A 57 -3.82 5.88 22.03
C THR A 57 -3.81 5.55 20.55
N TYR A 58 -2.61 5.47 19.98
CA TYR A 58 -2.35 4.94 18.64
C TYR A 58 -2.07 3.45 18.72
N TYR A 59 -2.58 2.71 17.76
CA TYR A 59 -2.42 1.27 17.63
C TYR A 59 -1.82 0.95 16.27
N VAL A 60 -0.71 0.22 16.25
CA VAL A 60 -0.16 -0.43 15.06
C VAL A 60 -0.59 -1.88 15.07
N PHE A 61 -1.22 -2.30 13.98
CA PHE A 61 -1.45 -3.71 13.66
C PHE A 61 -0.47 -4.11 12.57
N SER A 62 0.15 -5.28 12.68
CA SER A 62 1.21 -5.68 11.74
C SER A 62 1.41 -7.19 11.69
N THR A 63 2.04 -7.65 10.62
CA THR A 63 2.55 -9.02 10.53
C THR A 63 3.75 -9.15 11.46
N VAL A 64 3.50 -9.54 12.71
CA VAL A 64 4.53 -9.89 13.70
C VAL A 64 4.10 -11.14 14.43
N GLY A 65 5.01 -12.09 14.57
CA GLY A 65 4.65 -13.41 15.09
C GLY A 65 3.71 -14.14 14.14
N LYS A 66 2.65 -14.78 14.69
CA LYS A 66 1.71 -15.60 13.90
C LYS A 66 0.27 -15.08 13.87
N TYR A 67 -0.06 -14.05 14.66
CA TYR A 67 -1.47 -13.76 14.99
C TYR A 67 -1.86 -12.28 14.91
N ILE A 68 -1.22 -11.50 14.06
CA ILE A 68 -1.29 -10.04 13.96
C ILE A 68 -0.90 -9.39 15.28
N GLY A 69 0.34 -8.90 15.34
CA GLY A 69 0.87 -8.18 16.50
C GLY A 69 0.24 -6.80 16.65
N ILE A 70 0.13 -6.35 17.88
CA ILE A 70 -0.37 -5.03 18.25
C ILE A 70 0.74 -4.27 18.98
N LYS A 71 0.98 -3.03 18.58
CA LYS A 71 1.81 -2.10 19.33
C LYS A 71 1.02 -0.84 19.65
N THR A 72 1.35 -0.18 20.74
CA THR A 72 0.68 1.04 21.17
C THR A 72 1.65 2.18 21.44
N SER A 73 1.16 3.40 21.22
CA SER A 73 1.85 4.65 21.53
C SER A 73 0.84 5.72 21.93
N THR A 74 1.25 6.69 22.75
CA THR A 74 0.46 7.90 23.06
C THR A 74 1.03 9.16 22.42
N ASP A 75 2.18 9.05 21.73
CA ASP A 75 2.92 10.18 21.18
C ASP A 75 3.37 9.96 19.72
N LEU A 76 2.98 8.85 19.07
CA LEU A 76 3.43 8.37 17.75
C LEU A 76 4.95 8.08 17.67
N LYS A 77 5.69 8.22 18.75
CA LYS A 77 7.16 8.12 18.78
C LYS A 77 7.63 6.90 19.54
N THR A 78 7.07 6.66 20.72
CA THR A 78 7.49 5.57 21.60
C THR A 78 6.48 4.42 21.52
N TRP A 79 6.91 3.29 20.97
CA TRP A 79 6.05 2.13 20.71
C TRP A 79 6.35 0.98 21.67
N LYS A 80 5.28 0.33 22.14
CA LYS A 80 5.35 -0.80 23.08
C LYS A 80 4.52 -1.96 22.53
N ASP A 81 5.00 -3.17 22.73
CA ASP A 81 4.21 -4.38 22.47
C ASP A 81 2.93 -4.39 23.32
N ALA A 82 1.83 -4.76 22.70
CA ALA A 82 0.51 -4.85 23.32
C ALA A 82 -0.19 -6.20 23.01
N GLY A 83 0.58 -7.21 22.60
CA GLY A 83 0.09 -8.56 22.33
C GLY A 83 -0.36 -8.76 20.89
N SER A 84 -1.43 -9.53 20.70
CA SER A 84 -1.91 -9.91 19.38
C SER A 84 -3.44 -9.94 19.31
N VAL A 85 -3.96 -9.83 18.06
CA VAL A 85 -5.41 -9.87 17.77
C VAL A 85 -5.99 -11.25 18.07
N PHE A 86 -5.27 -12.30 17.69
CA PHE A 86 -5.71 -13.69 17.87
C PHE A 86 -4.79 -14.44 18.81
N ALA A 87 -5.34 -15.42 19.52
CA ALA A 87 -4.57 -16.39 20.30
C ALA A 87 -4.13 -17.60 19.46
N GLN A 88 -4.82 -17.83 18.34
CA GLN A 88 -4.54 -18.93 17.39
C GLN A 88 -5.11 -18.57 16.02
N ILE A 89 -4.62 -19.26 14.98
CA ILE A 89 -5.19 -19.12 13.63
C ILE A 89 -6.63 -19.66 13.66
N PRO A 90 -7.63 -18.90 13.14
CA PRO A 90 -9.03 -19.37 13.06
C PRO A 90 -9.15 -20.72 12.36
N ALA A 91 -10.06 -21.57 12.84
CA ALA A 91 -10.22 -22.93 12.32
C ALA A 91 -10.51 -22.94 10.81
N TRP A 92 -11.44 -22.08 10.37
CA TRP A 92 -11.79 -21.96 8.95
C TRP A 92 -10.59 -21.62 8.08
N ALA A 93 -9.65 -20.80 8.58
CA ALA A 93 -8.47 -20.38 7.84
C ALA A 93 -7.50 -21.54 7.58
N LYS A 94 -7.33 -22.43 8.58
CA LYS A 94 -6.55 -23.66 8.43
C LYS A 94 -7.19 -24.65 7.45
N GLU A 95 -8.52 -24.71 7.43
CA GLU A 95 -9.28 -25.56 6.53
C GLU A 95 -9.21 -25.03 5.09
N ALA A 96 -9.44 -23.73 4.89
CA ALA A 96 -9.42 -23.10 3.56
C ALA A 96 -8.00 -23.08 2.96
N ILE A 97 -6.98 -22.80 3.78
CA ILE A 97 -5.57 -22.66 3.38
C ILE A 97 -4.71 -23.68 4.14
N PRO A 98 -4.71 -24.95 3.72
CA PRO A 98 -3.87 -25.96 4.34
C PRO A 98 -2.38 -25.59 4.28
N GLY A 99 -1.70 -25.73 5.40
CA GLY A 99 -0.27 -25.38 5.53
C GLY A 99 -0.01 -23.94 5.95
N THR A 100 -1.04 -23.09 6.11
CA THR A 100 -0.83 -21.78 6.72
C THR A 100 -0.31 -21.90 8.14
N ASP A 101 0.69 -21.11 8.49
CA ASP A 101 1.31 -21.09 9.81
C ASP A 101 1.19 -19.73 10.52
N GLY A 102 0.51 -18.76 9.88
CA GLY A 102 0.32 -17.41 10.39
C GLY A 102 -0.76 -16.62 9.67
N ILE A 103 -0.99 -15.43 10.17
CA ILE A 103 -1.92 -14.43 9.63
C ILE A 103 -1.10 -13.20 9.30
N TRP A 104 -1.34 -12.61 8.11
CA TRP A 104 -0.49 -11.55 7.55
C TRP A 104 -1.28 -10.30 7.21
N ALA A 105 -0.53 -9.19 6.96
CA ALA A 105 -0.95 -7.98 6.29
C ALA A 105 -2.36 -7.52 6.71
N PRO A 106 -2.50 -6.95 7.92
CA PRO A 106 -3.77 -6.44 8.40
C PRO A 106 -4.11 -5.09 7.79
N ASP A 107 -5.40 -4.81 7.66
CA ASP A 107 -5.93 -3.46 7.50
C ASP A 107 -7.03 -3.21 8.53
N ILE A 108 -7.03 -2.03 9.16
CA ILE A 108 -7.93 -1.66 10.26
C ILE A 108 -8.70 -0.40 9.93
N SER A 109 -10.00 -0.41 10.19
CA SER A 109 -10.86 0.75 10.04
C SER A 109 -11.94 0.80 11.13
N TYR A 110 -12.45 2.01 11.42
CA TYR A 110 -13.62 2.19 12.28
C TYR A 110 -14.81 2.56 11.41
N VAL A 111 -15.81 1.69 11.36
CA VAL A 111 -16.98 1.87 10.51
C VAL A 111 -18.22 1.28 11.17
N ASN A 112 -19.35 1.98 11.08
CA ASN A 112 -20.62 1.54 11.65
C ASN A 112 -20.57 1.24 13.16
N GLY A 113 -19.72 1.97 13.92
CA GLY A 113 -19.63 1.82 15.37
C GLY A 113 -18.74 0.67 15.86
N GLU A 114 -17.99 0.02 14.98
CA GLU A 114 -17.06 -1.05 15.32
C GLU A 114 -15.73 -0.92 14.58
N TYR A 115 -14.66 -1.49 15.14
CA TYR A 115 -13.40 -1.69 14.46
C TYR A 115 -13.49 -2.96 13.60
N ARG A 116 -13.13 -2.84 12.32
CA ARG A 116 -13.05 -3.93 11.34
C ARG A 116 -11.60 -4.12 10.97
N LEU A 117 -11.07 -5.30 11.25
CA LEU A 117 -9.72 -5.70 10.89
C LEU A 117 -9.81 -6.80 9.82
N TYR A 118 -9.41 -6.44 8.61
CA TYR A 118 -9.20 -7.40 7.53
C TYR A 118 -7.79 -7.99 7.65
N TYR A 119 -7.62 -9.26 7.33
CA TYR A 119 -6.35 -9.95 7.47
C TYR A 119 -6.16 -11.03 6.41
N SER A 120 -4.92 -11.29 6.03
CA SER A 120 -4.56 -12.26 5.00
C SER A 120 -4.21 -13.61 5.61
N VAL A 121 -4.62 -14.68 4.94
CA VAL A 121 -4.24 -16.07 5.23
C VAL A 121 -3.72 -16.69 3.96
N SER A 122 -2.46 -17.17 3.96
CA SER A 122 -1.83 -17.74 2.78
C SER A 122 -0.69 -18.68 3.16
N THR A 123 -0.02 -19.21 2.14
CA THR A 123 1.31 -19.81 2.21
C THR A 123 2.23 -19.12 1.22
N PHE A 124 3.50 -18.94 1.57
CA PHE A 124 4.44 -18.18 0.75
C PHE A 124 4.57 -18.77 -0.67
N GLY A 125 4.44 -17.88 -1.69
CA GLY A 125 4.52 -18.28 -3.11
C GLY A 125 3.27 -18.94 -3.68
N SER A 126 2.13 -18.89 -2.98
CA SER A 126 0.84 -19.42 -3.42
C SER A 126 -0.16 -18.29 -3.67
N ASN A 127 -1.12 -18.52 -4.59
CA ASN A 127 -2.35 -17.72 -4.70
C ASN A 127 -3.60 -18.47 -4.18
N ARG A 128 -3.43 -19.64 -3.60
CA ARG A 128 -4.47 -20.20 -2.74
C ARG A 128 -4.41 -19.44 -1.42
N SER A 129 -5.20 -18.37 -1.35
CA SER A 129 -5.14 -17.37 -0.30
C SER A 129 -6.53 -16.87 0.06
N ALA A 130 -6.68 -16.32 1.26
CA ALA A 130 -7.96 -15.81 1.71
C ALA A 130 -7.79 -14.54 2.55
N ILE A 131 -8.78 -13.68 2.51
CA ILE A 131 -8.93 -12.57 3.44
C ILE A 131 -10.05 -12.91 4.41
N GLY A 132 -9.76 -12.78 5.70
CA GLY A 132 -10.71 -12.85 6.79
C GLY A 132 -11.04 -11.48 7.36
N LEU A 133 -12.10 -11.42 8.17
CA LEU A 133 -12.54 -10.23 8.90
C LEU A 133 -12.63 -10.56 10.38
N ALA A 134 -12.09 -9.70 11.23
CA ALA A 134 -12.36 -9.68 12.66
C ALA A 134 -12.93 -8.33 13.08
N THR A 135 -13.81 -8.31 14.07
CA THR A 135 -14.41 -7.07 14.58
C THR A 135 -14.26 -6.94 16.08
N SER A 136 -14.19 -5.70 16.57
CA SER A 136 -14.21 -5.38 17.98
C SER A 136 -14.87 -4.01 18.21
N PRO A 137 -15.67 -3.84 19.29
CA PRO A 137 -16.27 -2.53 19.59
C PRO A 137 -15.25 -1.51 20.09
N THR A 138 -14.09 -1.95 20.57
CA THR A 138 -13.02 -1.10 21.12
C THR A 138 -11.65 -1.77 20.89
N LEU A 139 -10.59 -0.99 21.06
CA LEU A 139 -9.19 -1.45 20.99
C LEU A 139 -8.58 -1.61 22.40
N GLY A 140 -7.32 -2.00 22.48
CA GLY A 140 -6.56 -2.13 23.70
C GLY A 140 -7.02 -3.27 24.61
N ALA A 141 -6.79 -3.14 25.92
CA ALA A 141 -7.02 -4.20 26.91
C ALA A 141 -8.50 -4.65 27.03
N LYS A 142 -9.44 -3.83 26.57
CA LYS A 142 -10.87 -4.15 26.54
C LYS A 142 -11.33 -4.74 25.21
N ALA A 143 -10.46 -4.85 24.23
CA ALA A 143 -10.81 -5.43 22.94
C ALA A 143 -11.40 -6.84 23.10
N ARG A 144 -12.40 -7.10 22.29
CA ARG A 144 -13.07 -8.41 22.22
C ARG A 144 -13.17 -8.78 20.74
N TRP A 145 -12.04 -9.12 20.19
CA TRP A 145 -11.94 -9.52 18.80
C TRP A 145 -12.80 -10.74 18.52
N LYS A 146 -13.71 -10.60 17.58
CA LYS A 146 -14.57 -11.68 17.10
C LYS A 146 -14.24 -11.93 15.63
N ASP A 147 -13.81 -13.14 15.33
CA ASP A 147 -13.62 -13.58 13.96
C ASP A 147 -14.99 -13.69 13.26
N GLN A 148 -15.12 -13.03 12.13
CA GLN A 148 -16.29 -13.03 11.25
C GLN A 148 -16.14 -14.02 10.09
N GLY A 149 -14.97 -14.69 9.99
CA GLY A 149 -14.66 -15.67 8.94
C GLY A 149 -14.29 -15.05 7.60
N LEU A 150 -14.39 -15.87 6.58
CA LEU A 150 -13.99 -15.58 5.20
C LEU A 150 -14.72 -14.36 4.61
N VAL A 151 -13.96 -13.50 3.94
CA VAL A 151 -14.42 -12.34 3.15
C VAL A 151 -14.36 -12.63 1.66
N VAL A 152 -13.18 -13.03 1.18
CA VAL A 152 -12.89 -13.40 -0.20
C VAL A 152 -11.72 -14.38 -0.22
N MET A 153 -11.68 -15.25 -1.20
CA MET A 153 -10.64 -16.26 -1.39
C MET A 153 -10.24 -16.31 -2.86
N SER A 154 -8.97 -16.56 -3.11
CA SER A 154 -8.44 -17.00 -4.39
C SER A 154 -7.99 -18.45 -4.32
N THR A 155 -8.08 -19.13 -5.44
CA THR A 155 -7.63 -20.52 -5.63
C THR A 155 -6.50 -20.56 -6.65
N LYS A 156 -5.96 -21.73 -6.93
CA LYS A 156 -4.92 -21.91 -7.95
C LYS A 156 -5.40 -21.59 -9.38
N ASP A 157 -6.73 -21.63 -9.59
CA ASP A 157 -7.36 -21.38 -10.89
C ASP A 157 -7.65 -19.90 -11.12
N ASP A 158 -7.55 -19.07 -10.06
CA ASP A 158 -7.74 -17.62 -10.15
C ASP A 158 -6.46 -16.92 -10.64
N ASP A 159 -6.65 -15.80 -11.34
CA ASP A 159 -5.56 -15.00 -11.89
C ASP A 159 -5.00 -13.97 -10.90
N PHE A 160 -5.46 -13.92 -9.66
CA PHE A 160 -5.05 -13.01 -8.61
C PHE A 160 -4.71 -13.75 -7.31
N ASN A 161 -4.17 -13.02 -6.35
CA ASN A 161 -3.82 -13.52 -5.03
C ASN A 161 -4.55 -12.71 -3.96
N ALA A 162 -5.45 -13.34 -3.19
CA ALA A 162 -6.29 -12.70 -2.19
C ALA A 162 -5.54 -12.47 -0.86
N ILE A 163 -4.55 -11.56 -0.89
CA ILE A 163 -3.84 -11.04 0.30
C ILE A 163 -3.71 -9.51 0.21
N ASP A 164 -3.18 -8.90 1.25
CA ASP A 164 -2.92 -7.47 1.37
C ASP A 164 -4.20 -6.63 1.24
N PRO A 165 -5.19 -6.83 2.12
CA PRO A 165 -6.44 -6.09 2.06
C PRO A 165 -6.25 -4.62 2.43
N ASN A 166 -7.04 -3.74 1.80
CA ASN A 166 -7.29 -2.39 2.28
C ASN A 166 -8.75 -2.02 2.07
N PHE A 167 -9.39 -1.63 3.16
CA PHE A 167 -10.79 -1.17 3.18
C PHE A 167 -10.87 0.32 2.87
N VAL A 168 -11.82 0.70 2.03
CA VAL A 168 -12.07 2.13 1.71
C VAL A 168 -13.55 2.39 1.49
N VAL A 169 -14.00 3.59 1.84
CA VAL A 169 -15.35 4.10 1.55
C VAL A 169 -15.26 5.17 0.47
N ASP A 170 -16.05 5.04 -0.58
CA ASP A 170 -16.08 6.04 -1.65
C ASP A 170 -16.96 7.25 -1.31
N ALA A 171 -16.93 8.28 -2.16
CA ALA A 171 -17.68 9.50 -1.98
C ALA A 171 -19.21 9.31 -1.97
N GLN A 172 -19.70 8.15 -2.40
CA GLN A 172 -21.10 7.75 -2.37
C GLN A 172 -21.45 6.88 -1.16
N GLY A 173 -20.51 6.66 -0.23
CA GLY A 173 -20.69 5.83 0.96
C GLY A 173 -20.63 4.31 0.67
N ARG A 174 -20.24 3.88 -0.53
CA ARG A 174 -20.08 2.47 -0.86
C ARG A 174 -18.75 1.97 -0.30
N GLN A 175 -18.77 0.76 0.23
CA GLN A 175 -17.61 0.12 0.82
C GLN A 175 -16.91 -0.77 -0.20
N TRP A 176 -15.58 -0.74 -0.19
CA TRP A 176 -14.73 -1.44 -1.12
C TRP A 176 -13.56 -2.08 -0.40
N LEU A 177 -13.03 -3.17 -0.97
CA LEU A 177 -11.81 -3.83 -0.53
C LEU A 177 -10.85 -3.92 -1.72
N SER A 178 -9.72 -3.22 -1.64
CA SER A 178 -8.60 -3.46 -2.53
C SER A 178 -7.71 -4.54 -1.95
N LEU A 179 -7.13 -5.36 -2.81
CA LEU A 179 -6.27 -6.48 -2.43
C LEU A 179 -5.39 -6.93 -3.61
N GLY A 180 -4.37 -7.71 -3.33
CA GLY A 180 -3.60 -8.37 -4.37
C GLY A 180 -2.10 -8.28 -4.18
N SER A 181 -1.43 -9.34 -4.59
CA SER A 181 0.02 -9.48 -4.55
C SER A 181 0.44 -10.34 -5.73
N PHE A 182 1.31 -9.81 -6.58
CA PHE A 182 1.83 -10.47 -7.78
C PHE A 182 0.72 -10.87 -8.79
N TRP A 183 0.79 -12.03 -9.42
CA TRP A 183 -0.14 -12.54 -10.46
C TRP A 183 -0.55 -11.44 -11.44
N THR A 184 -1.86 -11.16 -11.53
CA THR A 184 -2.37 -10.08 -12.41
C THR A 184 -2.57 -8.76 -11.70
N GLY A 185 -1.97 -8.59 -10.50
CA GLY A 185 -1.91 -7.32 -9.77
C GLY A 185 -3.07 -7.10 -8.83
N ILE A 186 -3.40 -5.83 -8.64
CA ILE A 186 -4.32 -5.34 -7.62
C ILE A 186 -5.75 -5.37 -8.13
N LYS A 187 -6.63 -5.92 -7.31
CA LYS A 187 -8.06 -6.02 -7.52
C LYS A 187 -8.82 -5.14 -6.53
N LEU A 188 -10.00 -4.68 -6.93
CA LEU A 188 -10.92 -3.91 -6.09
C LEU A 188 -12.30 -4.56 -6.14
N PHE A 189 -12.80 -4.99 -4.98
CA PHE A 189 -14.12 -5.61 -4.83
C PHE A 189 -15.09 -4.67 -4.12
N PRO A 190 -16.34 -4.54 -4.58
CA PRO A 190 -17.39 -3.93 -3.77
C PRO A 190 -17.74 -4.85 -2.59
N LEU A 191 -18.00 -4.27 -1.43
CA LEU A 191 -18.42 -4.97 -0.23
C LEU A 191 -19.91 -4.78 0.04
N ASP A 192 -20.57 -5.80 0.57
CA ASP A 192 -21.84 -5.64 1.27
C ASP A 192 -21.60 -4.83 2.55
N ALA A 193 -22.17 -3.64 2.65
CA ALA A 193 -21.92 -2.69 3.74
C ALA A 193 -22.34 -3.22 5.12
N ARG A 194 -23.31 -4.14 5.15
CA ARG A 194 -23.80 -4.74 6.40
C ARG A 194 -22.85 -5.79 6.94
N THR A 195 -22.28 -6.62 6.06
CA THR A 195 -21.44 -7.76 6.44
C THR A 195 -19.94 -7.45 6.37
N GLY A 196 -19.54 -6.46 5.56
CA GLY A 196 -18.14 -6.19 5.25
C GLY A 196 -17.49 -7.27 4.37
N LYS A 197 -18.28 -8.06 3.65
CA LYS A 197 -17.80 -9.18 2.83
C LYS A 197 -18.11 -8.98 1.35
N VAL A 198 -17.36 -9.67 0.51
CA VAL A 198 -17.64 -9.77 -0.92
C VAL A 198 -18.80 -10.71 -1.14
N ALA A 199 -19.79 -10.29 -1.94
CA ALA A 199 -20.92 -11.17 -2.29
C ALA A 199 -20.44 -12.28 -3.26
N PRO A 200 -20.97 -13.50 -3.15
CA PRO A 200 -20.64 -14.57 -4.09
C PRO A 200 -20.88 -14.17 -5.55
N GLY A 201 -19.95 -14.53 -6.43
CA GLY A 201 -20.03 -14.23 -7.87
C GLY A 201 -19.73 -12.76 -8.23
N THR A 202 -19.22 -11.96 -7.31
CA THR A 202 -18.80 -10.59 -7.60
C THR A 202 -17.46 -10.59 -8.33
N GLU A 203 -17.43 -10.01 -9.53
CA GLU A 203 -16.21 -9.81 -10.29
C GLU A 203 -15.46 -8.57 -9.81
N PRO A 204 -14.13 -8.63 -9.67
CA PRO A 204 -13.32 -7.49 -9.26
C PRO A 204 -13.00 -6.54 -10.41
N TYR A 205 -12.71 -5.29 -10.07
CA TYR A 205 -12.03 -4.35 -10.95
C TYR A 205 -10.52 -4.51 -10.82
N SER A 206 -9.79 -4.62 -11.95
CA SER A 206 -8.33 -4.52 -11.95
C SER A 206 -7.93 -3.05 -11.93
N ILE A 207 -7.12 -2.64 -10.93
CA ILE A 207 -6.80 -1.23 -10.70
C ILE A 207 -5.30 -0.89 -10.75
N ALA A 208 -4.42 -1.88 -10.62
CA ALA A 208 -2.99 -1.75 -10.88
C ALA A 208 -2.38 -3.10 -11.27
N ARG A 209 -1.37 -3.06 -12.14
CA ARG A 209 -0.63 -4.25 -12.60
C ARG A 209 0.76 -3.82 -13.04
N ARG A 210 1.75 -4.68 -12.88
CA ARG A 210 3.03 -4.51 -13.55
C ARG A 210 3.19 -5.52 -14.69
N PRO A 211 3.86 -5.14 -15.80
CA PRO A 211 4.33 -6.12 -16.75
C PRO A 211 5.25 -7.13 -16.03
N ALA A 212 4.98 -8.41 -16.21
CA ALA A 212 5.91 -9.43 -15.71
C ALA A 212 7.21 -9.35 -16.53
N PRO A 213 8.38 -9.39 -15.88
CA PRO A 213 9.64 -9.67 -16.59
C PRO A 213 9.50 -10.99 -17.33
N ALA A 214 10.21 -11.18 -18.45
CA ALA A 214 10.11 -12.39 -19.26
C ALA A 214 10.20 -13.66 -18.38
N GLY A 215 9.08 -14.39 -18.25
CA GLY A 215 8.97 -15.60 -17.42
C GLY A 215 8.97 -15.40 -15.90
N GLY A 216 8.92 -14.16 -15.40
CA GLY A 216 8.89 -13.86 -13.98
C GLY A 216 7.52 -13.36 -13.48
N PRO A 217 7.33 -13.28 -12.15
CA PRO A 217 6.13 -12.73 -11.55
C PRO A 217 6.04 -11.21 -11.78
N ALA A 218 4.82 -10.67 -11.80
CA ALA A 218 4.54 -9.23 -11.85
C ALA A 218 4.64 -8.65 -10.43
N PRO A 219 5.75 -7.97 -10.04
CA PRO A 219 5.98 -7.60 -8.64
C PRO A 219 5.25 -6.31 -8.26
N VAL A 220 3.97 -6.43 -7.93
CA VAL A 220 3.11 -5.38 -7.38
C VAL A 220 2.24 -5.96 -6.29
N GLU A 221 2.12 -5.26 -5.15
CA GLU A 221 1.31 -5.70 -4.01
C GLU A 221 0.96 -4.54 -3.06
N ALA A 222 0.30 -4.86 -1.93
CA ALA A 222 0.04 -3.95 -0.84
C ALA A 222 -0.69 -2.66 -1.29
N PRO A 223 -1.90 -2.76 -1.83
CA PRO A 223 -2.67 -1.59 -2.20
C PRO A 223 -3.16 -0.83 -0.96
N PHE A 224 -3.20 0.50 -1.05
CA PHE A 224 -3.89 1.35 -0.10
C PHE A 224 -4.51 2.54 -0.81
N ILE A 225 -5.81 2.78 -0.66
CA ILE A 225 -6.53 3.87 -1.33
C ILE A 225 -6.84 4.99 -0.36
N ILE A 226 -6.38 6.20 -0.67
CA ILE A 226 -6.64 7.43 0.10
C ILE A 226 -7.60 8.32 -0.69
N PRO A 227 -8.83 8.57 -0.21
CA PRO A 227 -9.68 9.64 -0.73
C PRO A 227 -9.16 11.01 -0.28
N HIS A 228 -8.85 11.92 -1.21
CA HIS A 228 -8.44 13.28 -0.88
C HIS A 228 -8.75 14.27 -2.00
N GLY A 229 -9.28 15.46 -1.68
CA GLY A 229 -9.48 16.54 -2.65
C GLY A 229 -10.34 16.16 -3.86
N GLY A 230 -11.29 15.24 -3.70
CA GLY A 230 -12.15 14.72 -4.78
C GLY A 230 -11.42 13.79 -5.75
N TRP A 231 -10.29 13.21 -5.33
CA TRP A 231 -9.53 12.15 -5.99
C TRP A 231 -9.42 10.93 -5.08
N TYR A 232 -9.16 9.78 -5.70
CA TYR A 232 -8.69 8.57 -5.04
C TYR A 232 -7.22 8.38 -5.41
N PHE A 233 -6.37 8.22 -4.40
CA PHE A 233 -4.94 7.95 -4.57
C PHE A 233 -4.68 6.48 -4.22
N LEU A 234 -4.29 5.69 -5.22
CA LEU A 234 -3.87 4.31 -5.00
C LEU A 234 -2.36 4.29 -4.74
N ILE A 235 -2.00 3.91 -3.53
CA ILE A 235 -0.63 3.55 -3.17
C ILE A 235 -0.47 2.06 -3.42
N ALA A 236 0.67 1.65 -3.97
CA ALA A 236 1.04 0.25 -4.14
C ALA A 236 2.55 0.09 -3.98
N SER A 237 2.99 -1.09 -3.63
CA SER A 237 4.40 -1.42 -3.50
C SER A 237 4.87 -2.24 -4.68
N TYR A 238 6.02 -1.86 -5.25
CA TYR A 238 6.64 -2.48 -6.41
C TYR A 238 7.94 -3.18 -6.02
N ASP A 239 8.36 -4.14 -6.84
CA ASP A 239 9.53 -4.99 -6.65
C ASP A 239 9.40 -5.97 -5.45
N TYR A 240 10.47 -6.27 -4.74
CA TYR A 240 10.53 -7.39 -3.83
C TYR A 240 10.84 -6.97 -2.41
N CYS A 241 9.96 -7.33 -1.47
CA CYS A 241 10.20 -7.31 -0.03
C CYS A 241 11.00 -8.54 0.44
N CYS A 242 11.07 -8.70 1.74
CA CYS A 242 11.38 -9.96 2.44
C CYS A 242 12.78 -10.52 2.23
N LYS A 243 13.73 -9.66 1.81
CA LYS A 243 15.15 -9.98 1.59
C LYS A 243 16.07 -9.15 2.49
N GLY A 244 15.55 -8.62 3.61
CA GLY A 244 16.29 -7.73 4.50
C GLY A 244 16.90 -6.57 3.73
N VAL A 245 18.18 -6.27 3.94
CA VAL A 245 18.88 -5.16 3.26
C VAL A 245 18.96 -5.28 1.74
N ASN A 246 18.71 -6.46 1.19
CA ASN A 246 18.69 -6.72 -0.25
C ASN A 246 17.30 -6.55 -0.87
N SER A 247 16.30 -6.13 -0.09
CA SER A 247 14.97 -5.82 -0.59
C SER A 247 15.03 -4.64 -1.56
N THR A 248 14.39 -4.79 -2.72
CA THR A 248 14.29 -3.76 -3.76
C THR A 248 12.95 -3.03 -3.72
N TYR A 249 12.13 -3.33 -2.75
CA TYR A 249 10.79 -2.81 -2.52
C TYR A 249 10.76 -1.28 -2.53
N TYR A 250 9.77 -0.68 -3.15
CA TYR A 250 9.51 0.75 -3.13
C TYR A 250 8.02 1.04 -3.34
N THR A 251 7.57 2.21 -2.92
CA THR A 251 6.17 2.61 -2.95
C THR A 251 5.92 3.61 -4.07
N VAL A 252 4.84 3.39 -4.81
CA VAL A 252 4.34 4.29 -5.85
C VAL A 252 2.92 4.76 -5.54
N VAL A 253 2.51 5.85 -6.18
CA VAL A 253 1.14 6.38 -6.10
C VAL A 253 0.63 6.79 -7.47
N GLY A 254 -0.63 6.50 -7.75
CA GLY A 254 -1.40 7.05 -8.86
C GLY A 254 -2.73 7.61 -8.38
N ARG A 255 -3.36 8.49 -9.16
CA ARG A 255 -4.66 9.07 -8.78
C ARG A 255 -5.73 8.86 -9.84
N SER A 256 -6.99 8.80 -9.42
CA SER A 256 -8.16 8.69 -10.28
C SER A 256 -9.34 9.50 -9.72
N LYS A 257 -10.24 9.96 -10.60
CA LYS A 257 -11.55 10.52 -10.20
C LYS A 257 -12.57 9.45 -9.86
N LYS A 258 -12.33 8.20 -10.24
CA LYS A 258 -13.20 7.05 -9.94
C LYS A 258 -12.42 6.05 -9.11
N ILE A 259 -13.02 5.49 -8.09
CA ILE A 259 -12.37 4.48 -7.25
C ILE A 259 -11.96 3.23 -8.04
N THR A 260 -12.64 2.93 -9.13
CA THR A 260 -12.35 1.83 -10.05
C THR A 260 -11.27 2.16 -11.09
N GLY A 261 -10.64 3.34 -11.02
CA GLY A 261 -9.60 3.77 -11.94
C GLY A 261 -10.10 4.43 -13.25
N PRO A 262 -9.23 4.62 -14.25
CA PRO A 262 -7.80 4.30 -14.22
C PRO A 262 -7.01 5.17 -13.23
N TYR A 263 -6.01 4.58 -12.57
CA TYR A 263 -5.08 5.30 -11.70
C TYR A 263 -3.83 5.70 -12.50
N LEU A 264 -3.57 7.00 -12.59
CA LEU A 264 -2.47 7.53 -13.37
C LEU A 264 -1.42 8.18 -12.47
N GLY A 265 -0.15 7.97 -12.77
CA GLY A 265 0.96 8.70 -12.19
C GLY A 265 0.92 10.19 -12.59
N ARG A 266 1.79 11.00 -11.97
CA ARG A 266 1.90 12.45 -12.26
C ARG A 266 2.26 12.74 -13.73
N ASP A 267 3.03 11.86 -14.34
CA ASP A 267 3.43 11.89 -15.74
C ASP A 267 2.38 11.32 -16.71
N GLY A 268 1.21 10.92 -16.21
CA GLY A 268 0.16 10.28 -16.98
C GLY A 268 0.33 8.78 -17.19
N SER A 269 1.39 8.16 -16.66
CA SER A 269 1.61 6.72 -16.77
C SER A 269 0.54 5.91 -16.03
N ASP A 270 -0.03 4.90 -16.69
CA ASP A 270 -1.11 4.07 -16.13
C ASP A 270 -0.55 2.99 -15.21
N MET A 271 -1.09 2.90 -13.98
CA MET A 271 -0.72 1.85 -13.03
C MET A 271 -1.08 0.44 -13.51
N MET A 272 -2.03 0.29 -14.44
CA MET A 272 -2.29 -0.98 -15.13
C MET A 272 -1.16 -1.40 -16.10
N GLN A 273 -0.22 -0.50 -16.39
CA GLN A 273 0.95 -0.74 -17.24
C GLN A 273 2.27 -0.59 -16.46
N GLY A 274 2.22 -0.63 -15.12
CA GLY A 274 3.39 -0.46 -14.26
C GLY A 274 3.82 1.00 -14.06
N GLY A 275 2.94 1.95 -14.41
CA GLY A 275 3.12 3.38 -14.15
C GLY A 275 2.95 3.73 -12.67
N GLY A 276 2.93 5.02 -12.38
CA GLY A 276 2.80 5.57 -11.04
C GLY A 276 3.99 6.45 -10.66
N THR A 277 3.76 7.37 -9.75
CA THR A 277 4.78 8.29 -9.22
C THR A 277 5.44 7.69 -7.99
N ILE A 278 6.77 7.72 -7.90
CA ILE A 278 7.50 7.22 -6.74
C ILE A 278 7.15 8.08 -5.51
N LEU A 279 6.72 7.41 -4.42
CA LEU A 279 6.38 8.03 -3.15
C LEU A 279 7.46 7.75 -2.08
N LEU A 280 7.93 6.49 -1.98
CA LEU A 280 8.99 6.08 -1.06
C LEU A 280 9.99 5.19 -1.81
N ARG A 281 11.30 5.46 -1.65
CA ARG A 281 12.36 4.63 -2.22
C ARG A 281 13.64 4.73 -1.37
N SER A 282 14.44 3.69 -1.31
CA SER A 282 15.61 3.59 -0.43
C SER A 282 16.67 4.69 -0.66
N ASP A 283 16.86 5.11 -1.91
CA ASP A 283 17.83 6.15 -2.28
C ASP A 283 17.35 7.57 -1.94
N LEU A 284 16.07 7.73 -1.60
CA LEU A 284 15.47 8.98 -1.15
C LEU A 284 15.47 9.12 0.38
N GLN A 285 15.82 8.05 1.13
CA GLN A 285 15.78 8.02 2.58
C GLN A 285 17.15 8.34 3.23
N GLU A 286 17.09 8.63 4.54
CA GLU A 286 18.26 9.00 5.36
C GLU A 286 19.46 8.08 5.10
N GLN A 287 20.50 8.62 4.46
CA GLN A 287 21.78 7.95 4.19
C GLN A 287 21.63 6.51 3.63
N GLN A 288 20.49 6.20 3.05
CA GLN A 288 20.16 4.86 2.57
C GLN A 288 20.22 3.77 3.67
N ARG A 289 20.06 4.14 4.93
CA ARG A 289 20.03 3.22 6.07
C ARG A 289 18.87 2.26 5.94
N PHE A 290 17.67 2.77 5.62
CA PHE A 290 16.44 2.00 5.51
C PHE A 290 16.25 1.55 4.07
N ARG A 291 16.14 0.24 3.86
CA ARG A 291 16.01 -0.41 2.55
C ARG A 291 14.60 -0.92 2.35
N GLY A 292 14.17 -0.96 1.09
CA GLY A 292 12.91 -1.57 0.71
C GLY A 292 11.69 -0.99 1.44
N PRO A 293 11.45 0.35 1.43
CA PRO A 293 10.28 0.93 2.08
C PRO A 293 9.01 0.56 1.31
N GLY A 294 8.07 -0.09 2.00
CA GLY A 294 6.83 -0.53 1.36
C GLY A 294 5.76 -0.99 2.31
N HIS A 295 4.69 -1.53 1.72
CA HIS A 295 3.44 -1.88 2.39
C HIS A 295 2.94 -0.70 3.22
N ALA A 296 2.73 0.44 2.54
CA ALA A 296 2.38 1.69 3.19
C ALA A 296 0.87 1.81 3.35
N GLY A 297 0.42 1.94 4.61
CA GLY A 297 -0.92 2.38 4.97
C GLY A 297 -0.93 3.85 5.37
N ALA A 298 -2.09 4.50 5.34
CA ALA A 298 -2.24 5.87 5.78
C ALA A 298 -3.31 6.00 6.86
N PHE A 299 -3.09 6.92 7.80
CA PHE A 299 -4.14 7.33 8.74
C PHE A 299 -4.13 8.85 8.89
N THR A 300 -5.28 9.42 9.19
CA THR A 300 -5.40 10.85 9.50
C THR A 300 -5.67 11.03 10.98
N ASP A 301 -4.83 11.81 11.64
CA ASP A 301 -4.99 12.13 13.06
C ASP A 301 -6.07 13.19 13.26
N LYS A 302 -6.46 13.43 14.51
CA LYS A 302 -7.53 14.37 14.89
C LYS A 302 -7.24 15.84 14.53
N ASP A 303 -5.96 16.19 14.37
CA ASP A 303 -5.55 17.55 13.94
C ASP A 303 -5.60 17.73 12.41
N GLY A 304 -6.00 16.67 11.67
CA GLY A 304 -6.07 16.65 10.22
C GLY A 304 -4.77 16.26 9.53
N THR A 305 -3.69 16.02 10.29
CA THR A 305 -2.43 15.55 9.70
C THR A 305 -2.57 14.11 9.25
N THR A 306 -2.25 13.85 7.99
CA THR A 306 -2.18 12.49 7.46
C THR A 306 -0.75 11.97 7.59
N TYR A 307 -0.62 10.70 7.98
CA TYR A 307 0.65 10.00 8.10
C TYR A 307 0.63 8.74 7.26
N LEU A 308 1.78 8.39 6.68
CA LEU A 308 2.07 7.08 6.15
C LEU A 308 2.74 6.24 7.24
N ALA A 309 2.25 5.02 7.45
CA ALA A 309 2.94 3.98 8.20
C ALA A 309 3.40 2.91 7.22
N TYR A 310 4.66 2.52 7.28
CA TYR A 310 5.26 1.54 6.40
C TYR A 310 6.40 0.78 7.11
N HIS A 311 6.82 -0.32 6.55
CA HIS A 311 8.05 -0.94 7.03
C HIS A 311 9.21 -0.63 6.08
N ALA A 312 10.42 -0.65 6.65
CA ALA A 312 11.66 -0.67 5.89
C ALA A 312 12.73 -1.46 6.65
N TYR A 313 13.68 -2.03 5.93
CA TYR A 313 14.69 -2.92 6.50
C TYR A 313 15.90 -2.13 6.95
N ASP A 314 16.18 -2.11 8.27
CA ASP A 314 17.23 -1.33 8.87
C ASP A 314 18.60 -2.01 8.73
N LYS A 315 19.52 -1.41 7.98
CA LYS A 315 20.89 -1.91 7.83
C LYS A 315 21.66 -1.99 9.17
N GLN A 316 21.36 -1.11 10.12
CA GLN A 316 22.02 -1.11 11.44
C GLN A 316 21.43 -2.17 12.38
N ALA A 317 20.32 -2.80 11.99
CA ALA A 317 19.67 -3.88 12.73
C ALA A 317 19.57 -5.17 11.87
N GLU A 318 20.63 -5.47 11.11
CA GLU A 318 20.76 -6.70 10.30
C GLU A 318 19.62 -6.91 9.30
N GLY A 319 19.03 -5.83 8.81
CA GLY A 319 17.90 -5.88 7.89
C GLY A 319 16.58 -6.24 8.54
N ARG A 320 16.42 -6.01 9.85
CA ARG A 320 15.16 -6.19 10.56
C ARG A 320 14.11 -5.23 9.99
N PRO A 321 12.91 -5.71 9.67
CA PRO A 321 11.82 -4.83 9.25
C PRO A 321 11.40 -3.95 10.43
N THR A 322 11.36 -2.64 10.18
CA THR A 322 11.24 -1.60 11.21
C THR A 322 10.14 -0.63 10.83
N LEU A 323 9.29 -0.27 11.79
CA LEU A 323 8.25 0.74 11.66
C LEU A 323 8.85 2.08 11.26
N ARG A 324 8.28 2.68 10.23
CA ARG A 324 8.55 4.04 9.81
C ARG A 324 7.22 4.79 9.72
N ILE A 325 7.21 6.05 10.13
CA ILE A 325 6.03 6.91 10.08
C ILE A 325 6.45 8.26 9.50
N ALA A 326 5.85 8.63 8.38
CA ALA A 326 6.15 9.87 7.69
C ALA A 326 4.88 10.72 7.55
N PRO A 327 4.91 12.01 7.91
CA PRO A 327 3.83 12.93 7.53
C PRO A 327 3.64 12.92 6.01
N LEU A 328 2.39 12.92 5.58
CA LEU A 328 2.00 13.02 4.18
C LEU A 328 1.42 14.40 3.94
N ARG A 329 2.10 15.21 3.15
CA ARG A 329 1.60 16.51 2.72
C ARG A 329 1.06 16.45 1.30
N TRP A 330 0.27 17.44 0.95
CA TRP A 330 -0.28 17.60 -0.39
C TRP A 330 0.38 18.81 -1.03
N ASP A 331 1.03 18.65 -2.17
CA ASP A 331 1.63 19.76 -2.89
C ASP A 331 0.59 20.66 -3.60
N ALA A 332 1.06 21.70 -4.30
CA ALA A 332 0.19 22.66 -4.97
C ALA A 332 -0.68 22.03 -6.08
N ASP A 333 -0.25 20.91 -6.66
CA ASP A 333 -0.99 20.15 -7.66
C ASP A 333 -1.88 19.07 -7.04
N GLY A 334 -1.94 18.99 -5.70
CA GLY A 334 -2.72 18.03 -4.93
C GLY A 334 -2.16 16.61 -4.97
N TRP A 335 -0.83 16.44 -5.11
CA TRP A 335 -0.19 15.15 -5.00
C TRP A 335 0.39 14.92 -3.62
N PRO A 336 0.36 13.65 -3.13
CA PRO A 336 0.96 13.33 -1.85
C PRO A 336 2.49 13.35 -1.93
N VAL A 337 3.11 13.91 -0.90
CA VAL A 337 4.56 13.96 -0.69
C VAL A 337 4.84 13.45 0.72
N ALA A 338 5.66 12.43 0.85
CA ALA A 338 6.06 11.88 2.15
C ALA A 338 7.29 12.64 2.69
N GLU A 339 7.22 13.04 3.97
CA GLU A 339 8.33 13.70 4.67
C GLU A 339 9.08 12.69 5.55
N TYR A 340 10.26 12.22 5.10
CA TYR A 340 11.04 11.18 5.81
C TYR A 340 12.53 11.52 5.98
#